data_365c7f5d058653746e0405c049b06e39
#
_entry.id   365c7f5d058653746e0405c049b06e39
#
_cell.length_a   1.000
_cell.length_b   1.000
_cell.length_c   1.000
_cell.angle_alpha   90.00
_cell.angle_beta   90.00
_cell.angle_gamma   90.00
#
_symmetry.space_group_name_H-M   'P 1'
#
loop_
_entity.id
_entity.type
_entity.pdbx_description
1 polymer ?
#
loop_
_entity_poly.entity_id
_entity_poly.type
_entity_poly.pdbx_seq_one_letter_code
_entity_poly.pdbx_strand_id
1 'polypeptide(L)'
;VSENWSNNFPADYTLVVKVKAVLAQSNDKAVTVSLKDKMKDLDKPLLQSKYLGNNLLPFGTEGVEDDLKESRKPRVYGRVMNISPYFVNTARLIFQVSDKPCAVTALYSRGVGWASDGNYAAFADLQNDALEPAQSKYKVYSGSEGTYIRLGSVPAGTLTCDAETSEQRASELVKAIALDGGIPIDDISNSDFTAMSAYAYPCGVWVTEETTTAQAMSIVASAIGAYFSFDRFGVLRI
;
A
#
# COMPACT_ATOMS: atom_id res chain seq x y z
N VAL A 1 -32.04 -6.76 -38.74
CA VAL A 1 -31.01 -7.57 -38.08
C VAL A 1 -30.52 -8.53 -39.12
N SER A 2 -29.30 -8.32 -39.67
CA SER A 2 -28.72 -9.21 -40.64
C SER A 2 -28.30 -10.51 -39.96
N GLU A 3 -28.80 -11.64 -40.47
CA GLU A 3 -28.49 -12.98 -39.97
C GLU A 3 -27.10 -13.53 -40.37
N ASN A 4 -26.18 -12.66 -40.77
CA ASN A 4 -24.82 -13.06 -41.07
C ASN A 4 -23.99 -13.14 -39.76
N TRP A 5 -24.10 -14.28 -39.12
CA TRP A 5 -23.17 -14.66 -38.05
C TRP A 5 -21.83 -14.97 -38.70
N SER A 6 -20.88 -14.07 -38.53
CA SER A 6 -19.48 -14.33 -38.91
C SER A 6 -18.88 -15.39 -37.99
N ASN A 7 -18.20 -16.39 -38.60
CA ASN A 7 -17.46 -17.40 -37.82
C ASN A 7 -16.07 -16.89 -37.33
N ASN A 8 -15.74 -15.64 -37.62
CA ASN A 8 -14.44 -15.06 -37.29
C ASN A 8 -14.46 -14.30 -35.94
N PHE A 9 -14.94 -14.94 -34.89
CA PHE A 9 -14.78 -14.37 -33.55
C PHE A 9 -13.29 -14.41 -33.13
N PRO A 10 -12.71 -13.31 -32.62
CA PRO A 10 -13.33 -12.02 -32.28
C PRO A 10 -13.21 -10.95 -33.39
N ALA A 11 -12.60 -11.22 -34.53
CA ALA A 11 -12.20 -10.22 -35.54
C ALA A 11 -13.35 -9.35 -36.07
N ASP A 12 -14.52 -9.94 -36.25
CA ASP A 12 -15.70 -9.25 -36.82
C ASP A 12 -16.63 -8.67 -35.74
N TYR A 13 -16.23 -8.70 -34.46
CA TYR A 13 -17.03 -8.22 -33.35
C TYR A 13 -16.43 -6.99 -32.69
N THR A 14 -17.26 -6.00 -32.40
CA THR A 14 -16.86 -4.83 -31.66
C THR A 14 -17.10 -5.06 -30.16
N LEU A 15 -16.08 -4.88 -29.35
CA LEU A 15 -16.22 -4.94 -27.90
C LEU A 15 -17.12 -3.81 -27.42
N VAL A 16 -18.27 -4.15 -26.83
CA VAL A 16 -19.24 -3.18 -26.29
C VAL A 16 -19.01 -2.95 -24.78
N VAL A 17 -18.78 -4.04 -24.04
CA VAL A 17 -18.58 -3.99 -22.60
C VAL A 17 -17.71 -5.14 -22.15
N LYS A 18 -16.82 -4.87 -21.18
CA LYS A 18 -15.99 -5.86 -20.50
C LYS A 18 -16.42 -5.94 -19.03
N VAL A 19 -17.00 -7.06 -18.63
CA VAL A 19 -17.51 -7.29 -17.26
C VAL A 19 -17.06 -8.64 -16.74
N LYS A 20 -17.14 -8.84 -15.43
CA LYS A 20 -16.81 -10.12 -14.80
C LYS A 20 -18.06 -10.97 -14.65
N ALA A 21 -18.09 -12.14 -15.27
CA ALA A 21 -19.11 -13.15 -15.03
C ALA A 21 -18.85 -13.83 -13.67
N VAL A 22 -19.87 -13.92 -12.84
CA VAL A 22 -19.75 -14.50 -11.49
C VAL A 22 -20.45 -15.86 -11.41
N LEU A 23 -21.56 -15.99 -12.10
CA LEU A 23 -22.35 -17.22 -12.14
C LEU A 23 -22.95 -17.38 -13.51
N ALA A 24 -22.84 -18.58 -14.07
CA ALA A 24 -23.57 -18.98 -15.25
C ALA A 24 -24.50 -20.15 -14.90
N GLN A 25 -25.77 -20.01 -15.17
CA GLN A 25 -26.78 -21.05 -15.01
C GLN A 25 -27.42 -21.34 -16.37
N SER A 26 -27.59 -22.58 -16.70
CA SER A 26 -28.28 -22.96 -17.91
C SER A 26 -29.45 -23.90 -17.60
N ASN A 27 -30.51 -23.74 -18.35
CA ASN A 27 -31.60 -24.71 -18.45
C ASN A 27 -31.84 -25.01 -19.94
N ASP A 28 -32.80 -25.89 -20.27
CA ASP A 28 -33.06 -26.31 -21.63
C ASP A 28 -33.47 -25.17 -22.61
N LYS A 29 -33.76 -23.98 -22.10
CA LYS A 29 -34.26 -22.84 -22.87
C LYS A 29 -33.40 -21.56 -22.76
N ALA A 30 -32.56 -21.44 -21.76
CA ALA A 30 -31.83 -20.19 -21.49
C ALA A 30 -30.51 -20.40 -20.77
N VAL A 31 -29.56 -19.53 -21.04
CA VAL A 31 -28.34 -19.36 -20.23
C VAL A 31 -28.42 -18.00 -19.56
N THR A 32 -28.39 -18.00 -18.23
CA THR A 32 -28.36 -16.78 -17.42
C THR A 32 -26.95 -16.57 -16.89
N VAL A 33 -26.36 -15.40 -17.19
CA VAL A 33 -25.03 -15.01 -16.70
C VAL A 33 -25.17 -13.81 -15.79
N SER A 34 -24.80 -13.98 -14.54
CA SER A 34 -24.73 -12.87 -13.57
C SER A 34 -23.42 -12.10 -13.75
N LEU A 35 -23.53 -10.81 -13.98
CA LEU A 35 -22.40 -9.92 -14.22
C LEU A 35 -22.13 -9.07 -12.98
N LYS A 36 -20.85 -8.86 -12.66
CA LYS A 36 -20.43 -7.92 -11.60
C LYS A 36 -19.70 -6.73 -12.20
N ASP A 37 -19.96 -5.57 -11.61
CA ASP A 37 -19.18 -4.37 -11.83
C ASP A 37 -17.72 -4.63 -11.39
N LYS A 38 -16.77 -4.16 -12.19
CA LYS A 38 -15.35 -4.27 -11.92
C LYS A 38 -14.91 -3.47 -10.68
N MET A 39 -15.69 -2.45 -10.26
CA MET A 39 -15.48 -1.75 -9.00
C MET A 39 -15.43 -2.69 -7.79
N LYS A 40 -16.12 -3.83 -7.85
CA LYS A 40 -16.05 -4.89 -6.82
C LYS A 40 -14.64 -5.48 -6.63
N ASP A 41 -13.76 -5.38 -7.61
CA ASP A 41 -12.38 -5.84 -7.48
C ASP A 41 -11.55 -4.94 -6.54
N LEU A 42 -12.00 -3.70 -6.32
CA LEU A 42 -11.41 -2.73 -5.39
C LEU A 42 -11.93 -2.88 -3.94
N ASP A 43 -12.96 -3.70 -3.69
CA ASP A 43 -13.48 -3.98 -2.33
C ASP A 43 -12.56 -4.91 -1.51
N LYS A 44 -11.42 -5.33 -2.07
CA LYS A 44 -10.45 -6.17 -1.37
C LYS A 44 -9.64 -5.34 -0.38
N PRO A 45 -9.27 -5.93 0.78
CA PRO A 45 -8.33 -5.29 1.69
C PRO A 45 -7.02 -4.96 1.00
N LEU A 46 -6.55 -3.72 1.14
CA LEU A 46 -5.29 -3.26 0.57
C LEU A 46 -4.09 -3.87 1.27
N LEU A 47 -4.11 -3.88 2.61
CA LEU A 47 -3.08 -4.51 3.44
C LEU A 47 -3.44 -5.98 3.66
N GLN A 48 -2.66 -6.88 3.10
CA GLN A 48 -2.89 -8.33 3.24
C GLN A 48 -2.00 -8.95 4.32
N SER A 49 -0.82 -8.38 4.55
CA SER A 49 0.14 -8.88 5.54
C SER A 49 -0.26 -8.49 6.96
N LYS A 50 -0.20 -9.47 7.88
CA LYS A 50 -0.44 -9.29 9.30
C LYS A 50 0.78 -9.67 10.11
N TYR A 51 0.89 -9.12 11.31
CA TYR A 51 1.89 -9.55 12.27
C TYR A 51 1.53 -10.93 12.83
N LEU A 52 2.55 -11.78 12.99
CA LEU A 52 2.38 -13.11 13.55
C LEU A 52 2.32 -13.11 15.09
N GLY A 53 2.87 -12.07 15.73
CA GLY A 53 2.94 -11.96 17.18
C GLY A 53 3.82 -13.06 17.82
N ASN A 54 4.82 -13.54 17.10
CA ASN A 54 5.58 -14.75 17.50
C ASN A 54 7.06 -14.47 17.78
N ASN A 55 7.42 -13.21 18.11
CA ASN A 55 8.79 -12.89 18.47
C ASN A 55 9.26 -13.74 19.65
N LEU A 56 10.44 -14.32 19.51
CA LEU A 56 11.22 -14.90 20.63
C LEU A 56 12.32 -13.90 20.99
N LEU A 57 11.97 -12.97 21.89
CA LEU A 57 12.91 -11.93 22.30
C LEU A 57 14.26 -12.51 22.75
N PRO A 58 15.38 -11.87 22.36
CA PRO A 58 15.49 -10.53 21.78
C PRO A 58 15.34 -10.49 20.24
N PHE A 59 14.94 -11.55 19.59
CA PHE A 59 14.85 -11.64 18.13
C PHE A 59 13.42 -11.50 17.60
N GLY A 60 13.31 -11.19 16.30
CA GLY A 60 12.05 -11.08 15.58
C GLY A 60 11.60 -9.64 15.33
N THR A 61 10.71 -9.48 14.35
CA THR A 61 10.09 -8.21 13.94
C THR A 61 8.59 -8.35 13.73
N GLU A 62 7.98 -9.39 14.33
CA GLU A 62 6.56 -9.71 14.19
C GLU A 62 5.74 -9.31 15.43
N GLY A 63 6.35 -8.62 16.40
CA GLY A 63 5.71 -8.32 17.67
C GLY A 63 5.56 -9.55 18.57
N VAL A 64 5.01 -9.35 19.73
CA VAL A 64 4.60 -10.44 20.64
C VAL A 64 3.08 -10.64 20.58
N GLU A 65 2.60 -11.77 21.11
CA GLU A 65 1.20 -12.20 20.98
C GLU A 65 0.20 -11.16 21.52
N ASP A 66 0.52 -10.56 22.65
CA ASP A 66 -0.36 -9.61 23.35
C ASP A 66 -0.41 -8.22 22.70
N ASP A 67 0.54 -7.88 21.82
CA ASP A 67 0.67 -6.53 21.27
C ASP A 67 0.18 -6.42 19.82
N LEU A 68 0.79 -7.16 18.90
CA LEU A 68 0.61 -6.93 17.45
C LEU A 68 -0.01 -8.10 16.68
N LYS A 69 -0.22 -9.26 17.32
CA LYS A 69 -0.80 -10.43 16.65
C LYS A 69 -2.09 -10.07 15.90
N GLU A 70 -2.18 -10.52 14.64
CA GLU A 70 -3.29 -10.26 13.71
C GLU A 70 -3.46 -8.80 13.27
N SER A 71 -2.72 -7.84 13.82
CA SER A 71 -2.73 -6.46 13.35
C SER A 71 -2.14 -6.37 11.95
N ARG A 72 -2.66 -5.46 11.12
CA ARG A 72 -2.15 -5.25 9.76
C ARG A 72 -0.79 -4.57 9.80
N LYS A 73 0.16 -5.01 8.94
CA LYS A 73 1.42 -4.31 8.75
C LYS A 73 1.17 -3.00 8.02
N PRO A 74 1.69 -1.86 8.51
CA PRO A 74 1.41 -0.55 7.95
C PRO A 74 2.06 -0.37 6.59
N ARG A 75 1.51 0.55 5.77
CA ARG A 75 2.09 0.92 4.48
C ARG A 75 2.05 2.42 4.24
N VAL A 76 3.16 2.94 3.77
CA VAL A 76 3.31 4.34 3.36
C VAL A 76 3.06 4.46 1.86
N TYR A 77 2.26 5.44 1.47
CA TYR A 77 2.11 5.92 0.11
C TYR A 77 2.34 7.43 0.09
N GLY A 78 3.26 7.90 -0.75
CA GLY A 78 3.60 9.31 -0.86
C GLY A 78 4.35 9.85 0.34
N ARG A 79 4.15 11.14 0.63
CA ARG A 79 4.79 11.84 1.72
C ARG A 79 3.87 11.96 2.91
N VAL A 80 4.27 11.37 4.03
CA VAL A 80 3.53 11.37 5.29
C VAL A 80 4.39 11.97 6.40
N MET A 81 3.76 12.69 7.32
CA MET A 81 4.44 13.40 8.40
C MET A 81 3.88 13.01 9.76
N ASN A 82 4.75 12.95 10.76
CA ASN A 82 4.41 12.68 12.17
C ASN A 82 3.61 11.37 12.37
N ILE A 83 3.88 10.34 11.58
CA ILE A 83 3.28 9.03 11.79
C ILE A 83 3.93 8.31 12.97
N SER A 84 3.18 7.48 13.69
CA SER A 84 3.67 6.72 14.86
C SER A 84 3.97 5.28 14.47
N PRO A 85 5.24 4.91 14.17
CA PRO A 85 5.58 3.57 13.68
C PRO A 85 5.28 2.49 14.72
N TYR A 86 4.97 1.27 14.25
CA TYR A 86 4.66 0.14 15.12
C TYR A 86 5.90 -0.40 15.83
N PHE A 87 5.82 -0.56 17.14
CA PHE A 87 6.90 -1.10 17.97
C PHE A 87 6.94 -2.63 17.86
N VAL A 88 7.77 -3.15 16.96
CA VAL A 88 7.78 -4.58 16.59
C VAL A 88 8.77 -5.42 17.41
N ASN A 89 9.78 -4.81 18.03
CA ASN A 89 10.71 -5.50 18.92
C ASN A 89 11.13 -4.62 20.08
N THR A 90 10.63 -4.92 21.27
CA THR A 90 10.87 -4.13 22.48
C THR A 90 12.27 -4.29 23.03
N ALA A 91 12.90 -5.46 22.86
CA ALA A 91 14.24 -5.72 23.36
C ALA A 91 15.33 -4.98 22.59
N ARG A 92 15.14 -4.77 21.29
CA ARG A 92 16.09 -4.09 20.39
C ARG A 92 15.63 -2.73 19.90
N LEU A 93 14.53 -2.23 20.44
CA LEU A 93 13.93 -0.93 20.08
C LEU A 93 13.74 -0.77 18.57
N ILE A 94 13.14 -1.81 17.94
CA ILE A 94 12.87 -1.82 16.50
C ILE A 94 11.41 -1.46 16.25
N PHE A 95 11.20 -0.53 15.32
CA PHE A 95 9.89 -0.04 14.90
C PHE A 95 9.71 -0.26 13.39
N GLN A 96 8.51 -0.64 12.96
CA GLN A 96 8.16 -0.75 11.54
C GLN A 96 7.36 0.46 11.10
N VAL A 97 7.79 1.07 9.99
CA VAL A 97 7.15 2.24 9.35
C VAL A 97 6.23 1.82 8.22
N SER A 98 6.70 0.85 7.42
CA SER A 98 5.99 0.37 6.23
C SER A 98 6.35 -1.10 5.95
N ASP A 99 5.41 -1.86 5.39
CA ASP A 99 5.67 -3.21 4.87
C ASP A 99 6.32 -3.21 3.48
N LYS A 100 6.56 -2.02 2.92
CA LYS A 100 7.30 -1.79 1.67
C LYS A 100 8.43 -0.79 1.89
N PRO A 101 9.40 -0.72 0.95
CA PRO A 101 10.45 0.27 1.01
C PRO A 101 9.90 1.70 0.97
N CYS A 102 10.38 2.55 1.88
CA CYS A 102 10.20 4.00 1.86
C CYS A 102 11.40 4.69 2.51
N ALA A 103 11.59 5.97 2.27
CA ALA A 103 12.60 6.78 2.95
C ALA A 103 12.03 7.32 4.26
N VAL A 104 12.78 7.20 5.35
CA VAL A 104 12.50 7.90 6.61
C VAL A 104 13.32 9.18 6.60
N THR A 105 12.64 10.32 6.52
CA THR A 105 13.29 11.63 6.35
C THR A 105 13.58 12.32 7.67
N ALA A 106 12.79 12.03 8.71
CA ALA A 106 13.00 12.57 10.05
C ALA A 106 12.41 11.63 11.11
N LEU A 107 12.97 11.68 12.32
CA LEU A 107 12.48 10.95 13.49
C LEU A 107 12.43 11.89 14.69
N TYR A 108 11.34 11.80 15.47
CA TYR A 108 11.11 12.65 16.63
C TYR A 108 10.70 11.83 17.85
N SER A 109 11.16 12.22 19.03
CA SER A 109 10.60 11.77 20.29
C SER A 109 10.06 12.98 21.06
N ARG A 110 8.77 13.01 21.38
CA ARG A 110 8.07 14.18 21.93
C ARG A 110 8.30 15.45 21.11
N GLY A 111 8.37 15.36 19.79
CA GLY A 111 8.62 16.50 18.91
C GLY A 111 10.08 16.94 18.82
N VAL A 112 11.00 16.32 19.57
CA VAL A 112 12.43 16.61 19.48
C VAL A 112 13.07 15.67 18.45
N GLY A 113 13.75 16.26 17.46
CA GLY A 113 14.41 15.51 16.38
C GLY A 113 15.56 14.64 16.88
N TRP A 114 15.65 13.43 16.36
CA TRP A 114 16.75 12.50 16.58
C TRP A 114 17.71 12.52 15.40
N ALA A 115 19.00 12.34 15.66
CA ALA A 115 20.02 12.29 14.63
C ALA A 115 20.09 10.88 14.00
N SER A 116 20.20 10.81 12.69
CA SER A 116 20.47 9.55 11.99
C SER A 116 21.93 9.11 12.22
N ASP A 117 22.12 7.81 12.40
CA ASP A 117 23.41 7.12 12.45
C ASP A 117 23.66 6.28 11.18
N GLY A 118 22.91 6.56 10.11
CA GLY A 118 23.00 5.89 8.81
C GLY A 118 21.93 4.83 8.61
N ASN A 119 22.22 3.92 7.66
CA ASN A 119 21.30 2.87 7.24
C ASN A 119 21.93 1.49 7.42
N TYR A 120 21.09 0.48 7.61
CA TYR A 120 21.49 -0.91 7.54
C TYR A 120 21.56 -1.37 6.08
N ALA A 121 22.56 -2.16 5.74
CA ALA A 121 22.73 -2.72 4.40
C ALA A 121 21.84 -3.95 4.16
N ALA A 122 21.63 -4.77 5.21
CA ALA A 122 20.80 -5.96 5.13
C ALA A 122 19.79 -6.02 6.27
N PHE A 123 18.66 -6.71 6.05
CA PHE A 123 17.62 -6.91 7.07
C PHE A 123 18.16 -7.61 8.33
N ALA A 124 19.08 -8.56 8.16
CA ALA A 124 19.72 -9.26 9.28
C ALA A 124 20.52 -8.31 10.20
N ASP A 125 21.08 -7.23 9.65
CA ASP A 125 21.86 -6.25 10.41
C ASP A 125 21.00 -5.50 11.45
N LEU A 126 19.70 -5.40 11.20
CA LEU A 126 18.73 -4.77 12.10
C LEU A 126 18.71 -5.44 13.49
N GLN A 127 19.03 -6.73 13.57
CA GLN A 127 19.03 -7.52 14.79
C GLN A 127 20.45 -7.82 15.32
N ASN A 128 21.48 -7.28 14.67
CA ASN A 128 22.87 -7.46 15.07
C ASN A 128 23.25 -6.41 16.14
N ASP A 129 23.66 -6.87 17.34
CA ASP A 129 24.01 -5.97 18.45
C ASP A 129 25.32 -5.21 18.19
N ALA A 130 26.23 -5.77 17.37
CA ALA A 130 27.45 -5.07 16.99
C ALA A 130 27.21 -3.86 16.06
N LEU A 131 26.00 -3.78 15.46
CA LEU A 131 25.59 -2.71 14.56
C LEU A 131 24.53 -1.79 15.17
N GLU A 132 24.31 -1.88 16.49
CA GLU A 132 23.40 -1.00 17.21
C GLU A 132 23.70 0.47 16.96
N PRO A 133 22.68 1.36 16.78
CA PRO A 133 22.91 2.79 16.65
C PRO A 133 23.55 3.36 17.91
N ALA A 134 24.31 4.44 17.77
CA ALA A 134 24.83 5.17 18.93
C ALA A 134 23.68 5.72 19.79
N GLN A 135 23.95 5.95 21.08
CA GLN A 135 22.99 6.49 22.03
C GLN A 135 22.32 7.78 21.47
N SER A 136 21.01 7.89 21.63
CA SER A 136 20.19 9.01 21.13
C SER A 136 20.21 9.20 19.60
N LYS A 137 20.58 8.15 18.86
CA LYS A 137 20.52 8.11 17.39
C LYS A 137 19.69 6.93 16.91
N TYR A 138 19.40 6.92 15.61
CA TYR A 138 18.69 5.83 14.96
C TYR A 138 19.35 5.41 13.65
N LYS A 139 19.12 4.18 13.25
CA LYS A 139 19.43 3.66 11.92
C LYS A 139 18.16 3.15 11.25
N VAL A 140 18.13 3.20 9.93
CA VAL A 140 16.99 2.74 9.11
C VAL A 140 17.42 1.55 8.26
N TYR A 141 16.55 0.56 8.18
CA TYR A 141 16.56 -0.43 7.11
C TYR A 141 15.37 -0.15 6.18
N SER A 142 15.59 -0.17 4.86
CA SER A 142 14.52 -0.08 3.86
C SER A 142 14.84 -1.03 2.71
N GLY A 143 14.04 -2.07 2.56
CA GLY A 143 14.24 -3.13 1.57
C GLY A 143 12.99 -3.96 1.34
N SER A 144 13.15 -5.15 0.76
CA SER A 144 12.04 -6.05 0.38
C SER A 144 11.18 -6.47 1.56
N GLU A 145 11.74 -6.52 2.76
CA GLU A 145 11.05 -6.90 4.01
C GLU A 145 10.26 -5.74 4.61
N GLY A 146 10.43 -4.52 4.06
CA GLY A 146 9.79 -3.30 4.52
C GLY A 146 10.78 -2.25 5.02
N THR A 147 10.26 -1.26 5.72
CA THR A 147 11.06 -0.16 6.32
C THR A 147 10.97 -0.20 7.83
N TYR A 148 12.13 -0.26 8.47
CA TYR A 148 12.28 -0.37 9.92
C TYR A 148 13.25 0.68 10.45
N ILE A 149 13.00 1.12 11.68
CA ILE A 149 13.87 2.02 12.46
C ILE A 149 14.34 1.25 13.68
N ARG A 150 15.63 1.25 13.96
CA ARG A 150 16.19 0.80 15.24
C ARG A 150 16.77 1.99 15.99
N LEU A 151 16.47 2.08 17.29
CA LEU A 151 16.98 3.12 18.16
C LEU A 151 18.18 2.64 18.98
N GLY A 152 19.13 3.55 19.26
CA GLY A 152 20.27 3.28 20.14
C GLY A 152 19.99 3.56 21.63
N SER A 153 18.79 4.05 21.97
CA SER A 153 18.33 4.22 23.36
C SER A 153 16.81 4.33 23.43
N VAL A 154 16.26 4.11 24.62
CA VAL A 154 14.81 4.23 24.85
C VAL A 154 14.36 5.67 24.62
N PRO A 155 13.32 5.93 23.81
CA PRO A 155 12.81 7.27 23.56
C PRO A 155 12.12 7.84 24.82
N ALA A 156 12.24 9.14 25.03
CA ALA A 156 11.65 9.81 26.19
C ALA A 156 10.12 9.87 26.18
N GLY A 157 9.49 9.48 25.10
CA GLY A 157 8.02 9.44 24.94
C GLY A 157 7.62 8.98 23.55
N THR A 158 6.44 9.38 23.10
CA THR A 158 5.89 8.98 21.80
C THR A 158 6.88 9.25 20.67
N LEU A 159 7.13 8.22 19.87
CA LEU A 159 7.97 8.27 18.69
C LEU A 159 7.10 8.60 17.48
N THR A 160 7.53 9.58 16.68
CA THR A 160 6.91 9.87 15.39
C THR A 160 8.00 10.03 14.32
N CYS A 161 7.66 9.75 13.07
CA CYS A 161 8.58 9.93 11.97
C CYS A 161 7.89 10.54 10.74
N ASP A 162 8.69 11.15 9.89
CA ASP A 162 8.30 11.55 8.55
C ASP A 162 8.86 10.52 7.57
N ALA A 163 8.02 10.10 6.63
CA ALA A 163 8.41 9.10 5.64
C ALA A 163 7.85 9.45 4.25
N GLU A 164 8.55 8.99 3.22
CA GLU A 164 8.11 9.23 1.85
C GLU A 164 8.49 8.09 0.90
N THR A 165 7.65 7.88 -0.13
CA THR A 165 7.95 7.03 -1.29
C THR A 165 8.39 7.88 -2.48
N SER A 166 8.81 7.25 -3.57
CA SER A 166 9.15 7.93 -4.83
C SER A 166 7.95 8.63 -5.45
N GLU A 167 6.79 8.00 -5.36
CA GLU A 167 5.51 8.55 -5.82
C GLU A 167 5.00 9.54 -4.77
N GLN A 168 4.78 10.79 -5.17
CA GLN A 168 4.33 11.84 -4.25
C GLN A 168 3.11 12.61 -4.75
N ARG A 169 2.71 12.42 -6.01
CA ARG A 169 1.54 13.09 -6.59
C ARG A 169 0.30 12.23 -6.43
N ALA A 170 -0.84 12.86 -6.29
CA ALA A 170 -2.12 12.15 -6.11
C ALA A 170 -2.37 11.11 -7.22
N SER A 171 -2.09 11.45 -8.49
CA SER A 171 -2.22 10.52 -9.61
C SER A 171 -1.31 9.29 -9.46
N GLU A 172 -0.07 9.49 -9.07
CA GLU A 172 0.90 8.42 -8.87
C GLU A 172 0.48 7.51 -7.70
N LEU A 173 -0.01 8.11 -6.61
CA LEU A 173 -0.48 7.37 -5.44
C LEU A 173 -1.72 6.53 -5.75
N VAL A 174 -2.73 7.12 -6.41
CA VAL A 174 -3.94 6.37 -6.80
C VAL A 174 -3.58 5.20 -7.71
N LYS A 175 -2.65 5.42 -8.66
CA LYS A 175 -2.15 4.34 -9.53
C LYS A 175 -1.41 3.26 -8.73
N ALA A 176 -0.51 3.64 -7.81
CA ALA A 176 0.23 2.71 -6.96
C ALA A 176 -0.71 1.87 -6.07
N ILE A 177 -1.71 2.51 -5.46
CA ILE A 177 -2.72 1.84 -4.63
C ILE A 177 -3.56 0.87 -5.48
N ALA A 178 -3.95 1.26 -6.70
CA ALA A 178 -4.70 0.38 -7.61
C ALA A 178 -3.88 -0.86 -8.01
N LEU A 179 -2.61 -0.69 -8.33
CA LEU A 179 -1.69 -1.80 -8.64
C LEU A 179 -1.52 -2.74 -7.43
N ASP A 180 -1.34 -2.20 -6.24
CA ASP A 180 -1.25 -2.97 -4.99
C ASP A 180 -2.56 -3.72 -4.67
N GLY A 181 -3.69 -3.13 -5.03
CA GLY A 181 -5.01 -3.77 -4.97
C GLY A 181 -5.23 -4.86 -6.01
N GLY A 182 -4.26 -5.08 -6.91
CA GLY A 182 -4.28 -6.13 -7.91
C GLY A 182 -4.96 -5.75 -9.22
N ILE A 183 -5.12 -4.46 -9.52
CA ILE A 183 -5.59 -4.00 -10.82
C ILE A 183 -4.40 -4.08 -11.79
N PRO A 184 -4.53 -4.81 -12.93
CA PRO A 184 -3.48 -4.88 -13.93
C PRO A 184 -3.14 -3.51 -14.52
N ILE A 185 -1.86 -3.28 -14.83
CA ILE A 185 -1.41 -2.01 -15.41
C ILE A 185 -2.12 -1.67 -16.72
N ASP A 186 -2.44 -2.68 -17.54
CA ASP A 186 -3.14 -2.54 -18.80
C ASP A 186 -4.61 -2.14 -18.64
N ASP A 187 -5.18 -2.33 -17.46
CA ASP A 187 -6.53 -1.92 -17.11
C ASP A 187 -6.57 -0.52 -16.43
N ILE A 188 -5.48 0.26 -16.51
CA ILE A 188 -5.38 1.62 -15.96
C ILE A 188 -5.17 2.62 -17.11
N SER A 189 -6.01 3.68 -17.18
CA SER A 189 -5.89 4.73 -18.20
C SER A 189 -4.65 5.59 -18.00
N ASN A 190 -3.60 5.31 -18.74
CA ASN A 190 -2.37 6.09 -18.62
C ASN A 190 -2.57 7.58 -19.01
N SER A 191 -3.46 7.88 -19.96
CA SER A 191 -3.75 9.26 -20.39
C SER A 191 -4.36 10.10 -19.28
N ASP A 192 -5.34 9.54 -18.53
CA ASP A 192 -6.03 10.28 -17.48
C ASP A 192 -5.08 10.55 -16.30
N PHE A 193 -4.32 9.53 -15.89
CA PHE A 193 -3.32 9.68 -14.83
C PHE A 193 -2.20 10.65 -15.21
N THR A 194 -1.80 10.70 -16.48
CA THR A 194 -0.83 11.70 -16.98
C THR A 194 -1.42 13.10 -16.93
N ALA A 195 -2.67 13.29 -17.35
CA ALA A 195 -3.33 14.59 -17.28
C ALA A 195 -3.43 15.10 -15.83
N MET A 196 -3.74 14.21 -14.88
CA MET A 196 -3.76 14.55 -13.45
C MET A 196 -2.40 14.89 -12.86
N SER A 197 -1.30 14.45 -13.47
CA SER A 197 0.05 14.76 -12.99
C SER A 197 0.37 16.25 -13.00
N ALA A 198 -0.47 17.08 -13.64
CA ALA A 198 -0.41 18.53 -13.54
C ALA A 198 -0.63 19.06 -12.11
N TYR A 199 -1.34 18.31 -11.25
CA TYR A 199 -1.46 18.62 -9.82
C TYR A 199 -0.19 18.16 -9.09
N ALA A 200 0.78 19.06 -8.97
CA ALA A 200 2.14 18.76 -8.55
C ALA A 200 2.37 18.76 -7.02
N TYR A 201 1.33 18.99 -6.22
CA TYR A 201 1.47 19.06 -4.76
C TYR A 201 1.73 17.69 -4.16
N PRO A 202 2.75 17.56 -3.29
CA PRO A 202 3.02 16.31 -2.58
C PRO A 202 1.85 15.97 -1.65
N CYS A 203 1.45 14.73 -1.69
CA CYS A 203 0.47 14.16 -0.77
C CYS A 203 0.90 12.77 -0.33
N GLY A 204 0.23 12.23 0.67
CA GLY A 204 0.49 10.87 1.12
C GLY A 204 -0.58 10.36 2.05
N VAL A 205 -0.61 9.05 2.21
CA VAL A 205 -1.47 8.35 3.15
C VAL A 205 -0.68 7.22 3.82
N TRP A 206 -0.80 7.12 5.12
CA TRP A 206 -0.30 6.00 5.90
C TRP A 206 -1.46 5.10 6.27
N VAL A 207 -1.46 3.91 5.70
CA VAL A 207 -2.52 2.91 5.89
C VAL A 207 -2.07 1.95 6.99
N THR A 208 -2.87 1.82 8.04
CA THR A 208 -2.56 1.00 9.23
C THR A 208 -3.66 0.02 9.59
N GLU A 209 -4.87 0.24 9.06
CA GLU A 209 -6.06 -0.53 9.40
C GLU A 209 -6.57 -1.32 8.20
N GLU A 210 -7.59 -2.13 8.43
CA GLU A 210 -8.28 -2.84 7.36
C GLU A 210 -9.04 -1.85 6.48
N THR A 211 -8.37 -1.39 5.42
CA THR A 211 -8.88 -0.44 4.45
C THR A 211 -8.96 -1.13 3.09
N THR A 212 -10.08 -0.97 2.38
CA THR A 212 -10.17 -1.49 1.01
C THR A 212 -9.36 -0.63 0.04
N THR A 213 -9.00 -1.23 -1.10
CA THR A 213 -8.32 -0.50 -2.17
C THR A 213 -9.13 0.73 -2.61
N ALA A 214 -10.47 0.59 -2.76
CA ALA A 214 -11.35 1.69 -3.10
C ALA A 214 -11.31 2.83 -2.07
N GLN A 215 -11.33 2.49 -0.78
CA GLN A 215 -11.28 3.50 0.29
C GLN A 215 -9.95 4.26 0.29
N ALA A 216 -8.83 3.55 0.18
CA ALA A 216 -7.52 4.18 0.13
C ALA A 216 -7.35 5.10 -1.10
N MET A 217 -7.81 4.65 -2.27
CA MET A 217 -7.84 5.48 -3.49
C MET A 217 -8.72 6.71 -3.32
N SER A 218 -9.90 6.56 -2.68
CA SER A 218 -10.84 7.66 -2.44
C SER A 218 -10.26 8.75 -1.54
N ILE A 219 -9.50 8.39 -0.50
CA ILE A 219 -8.83 9.35 0.38
C ILE A 219 -7.92 10.26 -0.45
N VAL A 220 -7.10 9.66 -1.32
CA VAL A 220 -6.13 10.42 -2.14
C VAL A 220 -6.84 11.21 -3.24
N ALA A 221 -7.78 10.60 -3.97
CA ALA A 221 -8.50 11.25 -5.05
C ALA A 221 -9.33 12.45 -4.57
N SER A 222 -10.01 12.31 -3.44
CA SER A 222 -10.84 13.38 -2.87
C SER A 222 -10.03 14.60 -2.44
N ALA A 223 -8.76 14.42 -2.05
CA ALA A 223 -7.88 15.53 -1.68
C ALA A 223 -7.64 16.54 -2.83
N ILE A 224 -7.79 16.09 -4.08
CA ILE A 224 -7.67 16.92 -5.29
C ILE A 224 -9.02 17.12 -6.01
N GLY A 225 -10.13 16.74 -5.38
CA GLY A 225 -11.47 16.86 -5.95
C GLY A 225 -11.75 15.89 -7.12
N ALA A 226 -10.97 14.83 -7.25
CA ALA A 226 -11.15 13.81 -8.28
C ALA A 226 -11.99 12.63 -7.77
N TYR A 227 -12.52 11.85 -8.71
CA TYR A 227 -13.14 10.56 -8.47
C TYR A 227 -12.67 9.56 -9.52
N PHE A 228 -12.79 8.29 -9.24
CA PHE A 228 -12.37 7.23 -10.15
C PHE A 228 -13.52 6.23 -10.39
N SER A 229 -13.50 5.61 -11.55
CA SER A 229 -14.44 4.54 -11.91
C SER A 229 -13.84 3.66 -13.01
N PHE A 230 -14.43 2.48 -13.23
CA PHE A 230 -14.13 1.72 -14.45
C PHE A 230 -15.05 2.14 -15.57
N ASP A 231 -14.49 2.34 -16.76
CA ASP A 231 -15.29 2.52 -17.96
C ASP A 231 -15.90 1.19 -18.45
N ARG A 232 -16.73 1.24 -19.49
CA ARG A 232 -17.37 0.05 -20.07
C ARG A 232 -16.40 -0.99 -20.61
N PHE A 233 -15.16 -0.61 -20.87
CA PHE A 233 -14.11 -1.52 -21.32
C PHE A 233 -13.29 -2.10 -20.16
N GLY A 234 -13.66 -1.77 -18.94
CA GLY A 234 -13.00 -2.23 -17.72
C GLY A 234 -11.66 -1.55 -17.48
N VAL A 235 -11.47 -0.35 -18.01
CA VAL A 235 -10.29 0.49 -17.76
C VAL A 235 -10.59 1.45 -16.63
N LEU A 236 -9.71 1.49 -15.64
CA LEU A 236 -9.78 2.43 -14.52
C LEU A 236 -9.49 3.84 -15.01
N ARG A 237 -10.43 4.74 -14.81
CA ARG A 237 -10.39 6.17 -15.13
C ARG A 237 -10.36 6.99 -13.84
N ILE A 238 -9.85 8.21 -13.92
CA ILE A 238 -9.83 9.15 -12.80
C ILE A 238 -10.17 10.57 -13.27
#